data_a3f44be024c255746b540c86e025dfdd
#
_entry.id   a3f44be024c255746b540c86e025dfdd
#
_cell.length_a   1.000
_cell.length_b   1.000
_cell.length_c   1.000
_cell.angle_alpha   90.00
_cell.angle_beta   90.00
_cell.angle_gamma   90.00
#
_symmetry.space_group_name_H-M   'P 1'
#
loop_
_entity.id
_entity.type
_entity.pdbx_description
1 polymer ?
#
loop_
_entity_poly.entity_id
_entity_poly.type
_entity_poly.pdbx_seq_one_letter_code
_entity_poly.pdbx_strand_id
1 'polypeptide(L)'
;MRELEILKEEDKEALELPRTSVEQADTTGKRKLYIESYGCQMNFSDSEIVTSILQEGGYATTSNFETADVILLNTCAIRDNAEQKVRNRLKNFNYLKKKRPEMVVGVLGCMAERLKTKFLEEEKIVDVVAGPDAYRDLPNLLSDAEEGQKAINVFLSKEETYADISPVRLNSNGVTAFVSIMRGCDNMCSFCVVPFTRGRERSRDPYSIIKECQDLLDNGYKEVTLLGQNVDSYKWASEDGSETVNFAQLLERVALVNSDLRVRFSTSHPKDITDEVLYTMKKYENICKYIHLPAQSGNSRILKLMNRTYDREWYMNRIDAIRNILGDDCGISQDMITGFCSETEEEHQDTMSLMEYVKYDYGYMFAYSERPGTPAAKKLVDDISAEVKQRRLAEIIDLQLRLSQERNNRHVGKVQKVLVEGFSKRSEDFLQGRNDQNKVVIFPKENYKKGDYVMVTITSCSTATLKGIVVKS
;
A
#
# COMPACT_ATOMS: atom_id res chain seq x y z
N MET A 1 -12.67 -21.47 -14.85
CA MET A 1 -11.18 -21.66 -14.86
C MET A 1 -10.44 -20.45 -15.46
N ARG A 2 -10.91 -19.81 -16.54
CA ARG A 2 -10.27 -18.60 -17.12
C ARG A 2 -10.41 -17.33 -16.24
N GLU A 3 -11.50 -17.19 -15.48
CA GLU A 3 -11.73 -16.02 -14.60
C GLU A 3 -10.89 -16.05 -13.31
N LEU A 4 -10.61 -17.24 -12.78
CA LEU A 4 -9.67 -17.43 -11.67
C LEU A 4 -8.20 -17.13 -12.04
N GLU A 5 -7.86 -17.21 -13.33
CA GLU A 5 -6.54 -16.77 -13.84
C GLU A 5 -6.41 -15.25 -13.92
N ILE A 6 -7.51 -14.52 -14.19
CA ILE A 6 -7.51 -13.06 -14.22
C ILE A 6 -7.32 -12.48 -12.81
N LEU A 7 -7.98 -13.04 -11.80
CA LEU A 7 -7.76 -12.67 -10.39
C LEU A 7 -6.36 -13.04 -9.89
N LYS A 8 -5.79 -14.15 -10.39
CA LYS A 8 -4.39 -14.50 -10.10
C LYS A 8 -3.39 -13.58 -10.80
N GLU A 9 -3.72 -12.96 -11.91
CA GLU A 9 -2.87 -11.96 -12.58
C GLU A 9 -2.97 -10.60 -11.89
N GLU A 10 -4.14 -10.17 -11.42
CA GLU A 10 -4.29 -8.95 -10.62
C GLU A 10 -3.68 -9.10 -9.21
N ASP A 11 -3.79 -10.28 -8.58
CA ASP A 11 -3.04 -10.63 -7.37
C ASP A 11 -1.52 -10.71 -7.62
N LYS A 12 -1.07 -11.09 -8.80
CA LYS A 12 0.33 -10.99 -9.22
C LYS A 12 0.74 -9.52 -9.40
N GLU A 13 -0.11 -8.66 -9.92
CA GLU A 13 0.18 -7.22 -10.09
C GLU A 13 0.23 -6.44 -8.76
N ALA A 14 -0.59 -6.79 -7.78
CA ALA A 14 -0.52 -6.22 -6.44
C ALA A 14 0.70 -6.72 -5.62
N LEU A 15 1.36 -7.79 -6.07
CA LEU A 15 2.49 -8.43 -5.43
C LEU A 15 3.81 -8.31 -6.22
N GLU A 16 3.75 -7.93 -7.47
CA GLU A 16 4.91 -7.61 -8.30
C GLU A 16 5.02 -6.09 -8.48
N LEU A 17 5.32 -5.37 -7.40
CA LEU A 17 6.04 -4.12 -7.55
C LEU A 17 7.36 -4.45 -8.28
N PRO A 18 7.75 -3.64 -9.28
CA PRO A 18 8.85 -3.98 -10.17
C PRO A 18 10.11 -4.28 -9.37
N ARG A 19 10.77 -5.37 -9.74
CA ARG A 19 11.94 -5.97 -9.10
C ARG A 19 13.21 -5.26 -9.52
N THR A 20 13.37 -3.98 -9.31
CA THR A 20 14.66 -3.40 -9.70
C THR A 20 15.03 -2.20 -8.85
N SER A 21 16.22 -2.21 -8.33
CA SER A 21 16.92 -1.04 -7.86
C SER A 21 17.44 -0.26 -9.08
N VAL A 22 17.38 1.06 -9.03
CA VAL A 22 17.93 1.91 -10.09
C VAL A 22 19.45 1.75 -10.10
N GLU A 23 20.04 1.46 -11.25
CA GLU A 23 21.50 1.51 -11.40
C GLU A 23 21.97 2.97 -11.27
N GLN A 24 22.91 3.22 -10.36
CA GLN A 24 23.61 4.49 -10.32
C GLN A 24 24.75 4.50 -11.34
N ALA A 25 24.97 5.65 -11.96
CA ALA A 25 25.95 5.83 -13.03
C ALA A 25 27.42 5.57 -12.62
N ASP A 26 27.73 5.59 -11.31
CA ASP A 26 29.08 5.30 -10.80
C ASP A 26 29.00 4.33 -9.61
N THR A 27 29.29 3.06 -9.89
CA THR A 27 29.35 1.97 -8.90
C THR A 27 30.80 1.52 -8.62
N THR A 28 31.83 2.22 -9.18
CA THR A 28 33.22 1.80 -9.09
C THR A 28 33.71 1.85 -7.63
N GLY A 29 34.05 0.69 -7.08
CA GLY A 29 34.53 0.55 -5.71
C GLY A 29 33.50 0.57 -4.60
N LYS A 30 32.20 0.70 -4.92
CA LYS A 30 31.09 0.63 -3.93
C LYS A 30 30.50 -0.78 -3.86
N ARG A 31 30.05 -1.18 -2.67
CA ARG A 31 29.31 -2.41 -2.48
C ARG A 31 27.91 -2.32 -3.11
N LYS A 32 27.49 -3.39 -3.77
CA LYS A 32 26.24 -3.42 -4.53
C LYS A 32 25.09 -3.95 -3.69
N LEU A 33 24.08 -3.13 -3.52
CA LEU A 33 22.82 -3.45 -2.84
C LEU A 33 21.75 -3.82 -3.86
N TYR A 34 21.17 -5.01 -3.70
CA TYR A 34 19.94 -5.42 -4.36
C TYR A 34 18.81 -5.51 -3.34
N ILE A 35 17.66 -4.87 -3.60
CA ILE A 35 16.52 -4.88 -2.69
C ILE A 35 15.24 -5.28 -3.42
N GLU A 36 14.48 -6.21 -2.85
CA GLU A 36 13.13 -6.60 -3.29
C GLU A 36 12.10 -6.24 -2.22
N SER A 37 10.96 -5.66 -2.65
CA SER A 37 9.84 -5.32 -1.75
C SER A 37 8.68 -6.27 -1.98
N TYR A 38 8.14 -6.82 -0.89
CA TYR A 38 6.98 -7.69 -0.89
C TYR A 38 5.87 -7.10 -0.01
N GLY A 39 4.63 -7.10 -0.52
CA GLY A 39 3.45 -6.75 0.27
C GLY A 39 2.82 -5.41 -0.10
N CYS A 40 2.73 -4.47 0.83
CA CYS A 40 1.98 -3.23 0.66
C CYS A 40 2.86 -2.03 0.24
N GLN A 41 2.20 -0.92 -0.15
CA GLN A 41 2.86 0.33 -0.52
C GLN A 41 3.78 0.87 0.59
N MET A 42 3.46 0.65 1.87
CA MET A 42 4.34 1.02 2.99
C MET A 42 5.67 0.26 2.98
N ASN A 43 5.67 -1.04 2.62
CA ASN A 43 6.93 -1.77 2.49
C ASN A 43 7.78 -1.25 1.34
N PHE A 44 7.14 -0.82 0.26
CA PHE A 44 7.86 -0.17 -0.84
C PHE A 44 8.48 1.16 -0.40
N SER A 45 7.72 2.02 0.27
CA SER A 45 8.24 3.26 0.85
C SER A 45 9.36 3.00 1.88
N ASP A 46 9.22 1.96 2.70
CA ASP A 46 10.27 1.53 3.63
C ASP A 46 11.55 1.12 2.88
N SER A 47 11.44 0.44 1.73
CA SER A 47 12.61 0.07 0.92
C SER A 47 13.32 1.29 0.32
N GLU A 48 12.60 2.35 -0.02
CA GLU A 48 13.18 3.63 -0.44
C GLU A 48 13.99 4.28 0.69
N ILE A 49 13.47 4.26 1.93
CA ILE A 49 14.17 4.73 3.14
C ILE A 49 15.43 3.89 3.40
N VAL A 50 15.31 2.57 3.38
CA VAL A 50 16.46 1.63 3.56
C VAL A 50 17.55 1.91 2.53
N THR A 51 17.16 2.14 1.29
CA THR A 51 18.11 2.43 0.21
C THR A 51 18.82 3.74 0.46
N SER A 52 18.14 4.80 0.93
CA SER A 52 18.79 6.07 1.29
C SER A 52 19.82 5.89 2.40
N ILE A 53 19.45 5.21 3.49
CA ILE A 53 20.35 4.94 4.62
C ILE A 53 21.62 4.21 4.14
N LEU A 54 21.46 3.19 3.31
CA LEU A 54 22.59 2.40 2.83
C LEU A 54 23.42 3.12 1.78
N GLN A 55 22.82 4.00 0.96
CA GLN A 55 23.60 4.84 0.04
C GLN A 55 24.47 5.85 0.77
N GLU A 56 24.00 6.46 1.85
CA GLU A 56 24.79 7.29 2.76
C GLU A 56 25.92 6.47 3.40
N GLY A 57 25.67 5.18 3.69
CA GLY A 57 26.64 4.20 4.16
C GLY A 57 27.63 3.69 3.07
N GLY A 58 27.60 4.25 1.85
CA GLY A 58 28.55 3.92 0.79
C GLY A 58 28.15 2.76 -0.12
N TYR A 59 26.91 2.26 -0.04
CA TYR A 59 26.39 1.25 -0.97
C TYR A 59 25.86 1.89 -2.27
N ALA A 60 25.93 1.14 -3.37
CA ALA A 60 25.32 1.50 -4.64
C ALA A 60 24.23 0.48 -4.98
N THR A 61 23.10 0.93 -5.53
CA THR A 61 22.00 0.04 -5.92
C THR A 61 22.31 -0.68 -7.24
N THR A 62 21.83 -1.92 -7.35
CA THR A 62 21.89 -2.71 -8.59
C THR A 62 20.55 -3.38 -8.88
N SER A 63 20.20 -3.48 -10.16
CA SER A 63 19.05 -4.26 -10.64
C SER A 63 19.37 -5.77 -10.79
N ASN A 64 20.65 -6.13 -10.77
CA ASN A 64 21.11 -7.50 -10.95
C ASN A 64 21.52 -8.16 -9.63
N PHE A 65 20.67 -9.05 -9.11
CA PHE A 65 20.95 -9.77 -7.86
C PHE A 65 22.16 -10.72 -7.95
N GLU A 66 22.56 -11.16 -9.15
CA GLU A 66 23.72 -12.05 -9.32
C GLU A 66 25.03 -11.33 -9.00
N THR A 67 25.08 -10.02 -9.20
CA THR A 67 26.27 -9.19 -8.93
C THR A 67 26.21 -8.45 -7.61
N ALA A 68 25.11 -8.61 -6.85
CA ALA A 68 24.91 -7.91 -5.58
C ALA A 68 25.82 -8.48 -4.48
N ASP A 69 26.38 -7.62 -3.64
CA ASP A 69 27.12 -7.99 -2.44
C ASP A 69 26.18 -8.14 -1.25
N VAL A 70 25.08 -7.39 -1.26
CA VAL A 70 24.00 -7.43 -0.26
C VAL A 70 22.67 -7.60 -0.95
N ILE A 71 21.89 -8.59 -0.52
CA ILE A 71 20.52 -8.83 -0.97
C ILE A 71 19.57 -8.63 0.21
N LEU A 72 18.65 -7.67 0.11
CA LEU A 72 17.64 -7.40 1.12
C LEU A 72 16.23 -7.70 0.61
N LEU A 73 15.46 -8.44 1.40
CA LEU A 73 14.05 -8.73 1.14
C LEU A 73 13.20 -7.99 2.17
N ASN A 74 12.53 -6.92 1.75
CA ASN A 74 11.58 -6.21 2.61
C ASN A 74 10.20 -6.89 2.55
N THR A 75 9.69 -7.35 3.68
CA THR A 75 8.67 -8.39 3.75
C THR A 75 7.44 -7.96 4.54
N CYS A 76 6.27 -8.51 4.13
CA CYS A 76 4.98 -8.26 4.75
C CYS A 76 4.55 -9.45 5.63
N ALA A 77 3.88 -9.18 6.74
CA ALA A 77 3.33 -10.19 7.65
C ALA A 77 1.82 -10.41 7.48
N ILE A 78 1.18 -9.68 6.56
CA ILE A 78 -0.29 -9.64 6.46
C ILE A 78 -0.87 -10.85 5.72
N ARG A 79 -0.09 -11.50 4.81
CA ARG A 79 -0.59 -12.57 3.93
C ARG A 79 0.30 -13.80 4.01
N ASP A 80 -0.28 -15.01 4.19
CA ASP A 80 0.50 -16.27 4.23
C ASP A 80 1.26 -16.53 2.94
N ASN A 81 0.64 -16.27 1.80
CA ASN A 81 1.29 -16.40 0.50
C ASN A 81 2.53 -15.51 0.36
N ALA A 82 2.59 -14.36 1.05
CA ALA A 82 3.78 -13.51 1.04
C ALA A 82 4.95 -14.17 1.78
N GLU A 83 4.71 -14.81 2.92
CA GLU A 83 5.74 -15.55 3.66
C GLU A 83 6.29 -16.70 2.83
N GLN A 84 5.42 -17.51 2.23
CA GLN A 84 5.85 -18.64 1.39
C GLN A 84 6.63 -18.18 0.15
N LYS A 85 6.23 -17.07 -0.48
CA LYS A 85 6.97 -16.46 -1.60
C LYS A 85 8.38 -16.04 -1.18
N VAL A 86 8.51 -15.37 -0.02
CA VAL A 86 9.81 -14.97 0.52
C VAL A 86 10.70 -16.18 0.78
N ARG A 87 10.18 -17.24 1.45
CA ARG A 87 10.92 -18.47 1.71
C ARG A 87 11.35 -19.17 0.41
N ASN A 88 10.49 -19.21 -0.60
CA ASN A 88 10.86 -19.74 -1.91
C ASN A 88 11.92 -18.89 -2.61
N ARG A 89 11.85 -17.57 -2.47
CA ARG A 89 12.86 -16.66 -3.02
C ARG A 89 14.21 -16.84 -2.37
N LEU A 90 14.26 -17.01 -1.04
CA LEU A 90 15.49 -17.35 -0.31
C LEU A 90 16.13 -18.65 -0.80
N LYS A 91 15.34 -19.68 -1.12
CA LYS A 91 15.85 -20.91 -1.72
C LYS A 91 16.57 -20.67 -3.05
N ASN A 92 16.05 -19.74 -3.86
CA ASN A 92 16.68 -19.39 -5.13
C ASN A 92 18.05 -18.70 -4.93
N PHE A 93 18.22 -17.92 -3.85
CA PHE A 93 19.49 -17.28 -3.52
C PHE A 93 20.53 -18.24 -2.92
N ASN A 94 20.11 -19.41 -2.40
CA ASN A 94 21.05 -20.39 -1.86
C ASN A 94 22.14 -20.81 -2.85
N TYR A 95 21.81 -20.87 -4.13
CA TYR A 95 22.80 -21.19 -5.16
C TYR A 95 23.89 -20.12 -5.26
N LEU A 96 23.50 -18.83 -5.19
CA LEU A 96 24.44 -17.72 -5.22
C LEU A 96 25.29 -17.67 -3.94
N LYS A 97 24.66 -17.84 -2.78
CA LYS A 97 25.35 -17.83 -1.47
C LYS A 97 26.40 -18.94 -1.38
N LYS A 98 26.15 -20.11 -1.98
CA LYS A 98 27.14 -21.20 -2.06
C LYS A 98 28.35 -20.84 -2.93
N LYS A 99 28.15 -20.04 -3.99
CA LYS A 99 29.24 -19.58 -4.87
C LYS A 99 29.98 -18.37 -4.32
N ARG A 100 29.28 -17.55 -3.56
CA ARG A 100 29.75 -16.28 -2.96
C ARG A 100 29.37 -16.26 -1.47
N PRO A 101 30.11 -16.99 -0.62
CA PRO A 101 29.81 -17.10 0.81
C PRO A 101 29.81 -15.73 1.52
N GLU A 102 30.60 -14.77 1.03
CA GLU A 102 30.71 -13.39 1.52
C GLU A 102 29.46 -12.52 1.24
N MET A 103 28.59 -12.94 0.33
CA MET A 103 27.36 -12.22 0.02
C MET A 103 26.44 -12.21 1.24
N VAL A 104 25.96 -11.04 1.66
CA VAL A 104 25.04 -10.91 2.79
C VAL A 104 23.60 -10.99 2.32
N VAL A 105 22.77 -11.76 3.00
CA VAL A 105 21.32 -11.86 2.75
C VAL A 105 20.56 -11.41 3.98
N GLY A 106 19.71 -10.36 3.82
CA GLY A 106 18.92 -9.81 4.90
C GLY A 106 17.41 -9.88 4.63
N VAL A 107 16.64 -10.04 5.70
CA VAL A 107 15.17 -9.96 5.68
C VAL A 107 14.70 -8.82 6.57
N LEU A 108 13.89 -7.93 5.99
CA LEU A 108 13.45 -6.70 6.61
C LEU A 108 11.91 -6.67 6.76
N GLY A 109 11.43 -5.74 7.57
CA GLY A 109 10.03 -5.36 7.61
C GLY A 109 9.17 -6.17 8.57
N CYS A 110 7.86 -6.20 8.33
CA CYS A 110 6.88 -6.74 9.27
C CYS A 110 7.03 -8.24 9.55
N MET A 111 7.48 -9.04 8.56
CA MET A 111 7.72 -10.47 8.75
C MET A 111 8.97 -10.69 9.60
N ALA A 112 10.01 -9.90 9.41
CA ALA A 112 11.22 -9.90 10.23
C ALA A 112 10.86 -9.61 11.70
N GLU A 113 10.08 -8.57 11.96
CA GLU A 113 9.60 -8.22 13.31
C GLU A 113 8.76 -9.33 13.94
N ARG A 114 7.91 -10.00 13.16
CA ARG A 114 7.04 -11.06 13.68
C ARG A 114 7.79 -12.35 14.00
N LEU A 115 8.73 -12.77 13.16
CA LEU A 115 9.43 -14.06 13.29
C LEU A 115 10.70 -13.96 14.13
N LYS A 116 11.35 -12.79 14.17
CA LYS A 116 12.53 -12.50 14.99
C LYS A 116 13.65 -13.54 14.81
N THR A 117 14.23 -14.01 15.90
CA THR A 117 15.31 -15.01 15.91
C THR A 117 14.94 -16.32 15.24
N LYS A 118 13.68 -16.72 15.32
CA LYS A 118 13.18 -17.96 14.69
C LYS A 118 13.49 -17.98 13.19
N PHE A 119 13.47 -16.80 12.53
CA PHE A 119 13.78 -16.71 11.12
C PHE A 119 15.24 -17.05 10.79
N LEU A 120 16.19 -16.63 11.63
CA LEU A 120 17.61 -16.99 11.51
C LEU A 120 17.86 -18.49 11.78
N GLU A 121 17.08 -19.09 12.66
CA GLU A 121 17.18 -20.50 12.99
C GLU A 121 16.65 -21.39 11.87
N GLU A 122 15.53 -21.00 11.25
CA GLU A 122 14.87 -21.76 10.18
C GLU A 122 15.54 -21.57 8.83
N GLU A 123 15.97 -20.36 8.50
CA GLU A 123 16.52 -19.97 7.19
C GLU A 123 18.01 -19.67 7.28
N LYS A 124 18.85 -20.72 7.18
CA LYS A 124 20.31 -20.62 7.35
C LYS A 124 21.00 -19.65 6.39
N ILE A 125 20.39 -19.34 5.25
CA ILE A 125 20.89 -18.37 4.28
C ILE A 125 20.83 -16.92 4.79
N VAL A 126 19.92 -16.62 5.72
CA VAL A 126 19.70 -15.27 6.21
C VAL A 126 20.78 -14.91 7.21
N ASP A 127 21.44 -13.78 7.00
CA ASP A 127 22.49 -13.23 7.85
C ASP A 127 21.97 -12.08 8.73
N VAL A 128 21.02 -11.27 8.19
CA VAL A 128 20.49 -10.08 8.85
C VAL A 128 18.97 -10.14 8.94
N VAL A 129 18.42 -9.81 10.13
CA VAL A 129 16.98 -9.64 10.35
C VAL A 129 16.72 -8.27 10.99
N ALA A 130 15.95 -7.39 10.31
CA ALA A 130 15.65 -6.07 10.85
C ALA A 130 14.15 -5.74 10.78
N GLY A 131 13.61 -5.32 11.93
CA GLY A 131 12.23 -4.82 12.04
C GLY A 131 12.03 -3.46 11.36
N PRO A 132 10.76 -3.01 11.18
CA PRO A 132 10.46 -1.75 10.48
C PRO A 132 11.02 -0.49 11.15
N ASP A 133 11.31 -0.54 12.42
CA ASP A 133 11.84 0.59 13.20
C ASP A 133 13.38 0.50 13.44
N ALA A 134 14.03 -0.53 12.87
CA ALA A 134 15.46 -0.77 13.04
C ALA A 134 16.32 -0.42 11.80
N TYR A 135 15.77 0.25 10.81
CA TYR A 135 16.49 0.48 9.55
C TYR A 135 17.74 1.36 9.69
N ARG A 136 17.77 2.28 10.67
CA ARG A 136 18.97 3.09 10.95
C ARG A 136 20.19 2.28 11.39
N ASP A 137 19.93 1.10 11.94
CA ASP A 137 20.99 0.20 12.39
C ASP A 137 21.50 -0.76 11.30
N LEU A 138 20.90 -0.74 10.12
CA LEU A 138 21.30 -1.61 9.01
C LEU A 138 22.80 -1.54 8.66
N PRO A 139 23.46 -0.37 8.64
CA PRO A 139 24.91 -0.34 8.39
C PRO A 139 25.72 -1.18 9.39
N ASN A 140 25.38 -1.13 10.68
CA ASN A 140 26.03 -1.93 11.73
C ASN A 140 25.70 -3.43 11.56
N LEU A 141 24.42 -3.77 11.37
CA LEU A 141 23.99 -5.16 11.16
C LEU A 141 24.64 -5.82 9.93
N LEU A 142 24.86 -5.05 8.87
CA LEU A 142 25.57 -5.53 7.69
C LEU A 142 27.05 -5.72 7.97
N SER A 143 27.68 -4.82 8.73
CA SER A 143 29.09 -4.96 9.15
C SER A 143 29.30 -6.23 9.99
N ASP A 144 28.43 -6.46 10.99
CA ASP A 144 28.48 -7.68 11.83
C ASP A 144 28.30 -8.97 10.98
N ALA A 145 27.41 -8.91 9.99
CA ALA A 145 27.16 -10.03 9.09
C ALA A 145 28.37 -10.31 8.16
N GLU A 146 29.10 -9.28 7.75
CA GLU A 146 30.35 -9.40 6.98
C GLU A 146 31.49 -10.02 7.78
N GLU A 147 31.48 -9.80 9.09
CA GLU A 147 32.41 -10.46 10.03
C GLU A 147 32.00 -11.91 10.34
N GLY A 148 30.94 -12.41 9.72
CA GLY A 148 30.44 -13.79 9.84
C GLY A 148 29.49 -14.02 11.01
N GLN A 149 28.98 -12.96 11.63
CA GLN A 149 27.99 -13.06 12.69
C GLN A 149 26.55 -13.03 12.12
N LYS A 150 25.60 -13.63 12.83
CA LYS A 150 24.16 -13.45 12.52
C LYS A 150 23.66 -12.22 13.28
N ALA A 151 23.18 -11.22 12.54
CA ALA A 151 22.78 -9.94 13.12
C ALA A 151 21.25 -9.76 13.14
N ILE A 152 20.73 -9.29 14.26
CA ILE A 152 19.30 -9.07 14.40
C ILE A 152 19.01 -7.80 15.21
N ASN A 153 18.12 -6.96 14.68
CA ASN A 153 17.54 -5.86 15.42
C ASN A 153 16.02 -5.77 15.14
N VAL A 154 15.23 -6.12 16.13
CA VAL A 154 13.76 -6.14 16.07
C VAL A 154 13.19 -5.49 17.33
N PHE A 155 12.77 -4.25 17.19
CA PHE A 155 12.13 -3.48 18.26
C PHE A 155 11.05 -2.56 17.68
N LEU A 156 10.11 -2.16 18.52
CA LEU A 156 9.05 -1.21 18.17
C LEU A 156 9.35 0.12 18.84
N SER A 157 9.72 1.11 18.04
CA SER A 157 9.95 2.48 18.49
C SER A 157 8.64 3.16 18.89
N LYS A 158 8.74 4.16 19.76
CA LYS A 158 7.63 5.05 20.11
C LYS A 158 7.70 6.39 19.34
N GLU A 159 8.82 6.67 18.68
CA GLU A 159 9.14 8.00 18.12
C GLU A 159 9.58 7.93 16.65
N GLU A 160 10.21 6.83 16.21
CA GLU A 160 10.80 6.75 14.86
C GLU A 160 9.77 6.92 13.73
N THR A 161 9.98 7.92 12.92
CA THR A 161 9.17 8.21 11.72
C THR A 161 10.02 8.32 10.45
N TYR A 162 11.36 8.33 10.56
CA TYR A 162 12.31 8.58 9.47
C TYR A 162 12.11 9.94 8.78
N ALA A 163 11.68 10.96 9.56
CA ALA A 163 11.31 12.27 9.04
C ALA A 163 12.48 13.04 8.39
N ASP A 164 13.69 12.81 8.85
CA ASP A 164 14.94 13.43 8.40
C ASP A 164 15.56 12.74 7.17
N ILE A 165 15.06 11.58 6.78
CA ILE A 165 15.56 10.83 5.62
C ILE A 165 14.79 11.24 4.37
N SER A 166 15.52 11.68 3.34
CA SER A 166 14.98 11.89 2.00
C SER A 166 14.99 10.58 1.23
N PRO A 167 13.81 9.96 0.92
CA PRO A 167 13.79 8.64 0.31
C PRO A 167 14.30 8.65 -1.13
N VAL A 168 15.17 7.71 -1.47
CA VAL A 168 15.57 7.44 -2.85
C VAL A 168 14.42 6.75 -3.58
N ARG A 169 14.01 7.26 -4.72
CA ARG A 169 12.89 6.71 -5.48
C ARG A 169 13.29 5.48 -6.28
N LEU A 170 12.84 4.33 -5.80
CA LEU A 170 13.09 3.03 -6.44
C LEU A 170 12.01 2.79 -7.51
N ASN A 171 12.47 2.36 -8.70
CA ASN A 171 11.57 1.97 -9.82
C ASN A 171 10.44 2.98 -10.10
N SER A 172 10.72 4.24 -9.86
CA SER A 172 9.76 5.31 -10.05
C SER A 172 9.38 5.43 -11.53
N ASN A 173 8.08 5.63 -11.77
CA ASN A 173 7.64 6.05 -13.11
C ASN A 173 7.98 7.54 -13.38
N GLY A 174 8.59 8.25 -12.43
CA GLY A 174 8.93 9.68 -12.53
C GLY A 174 7.72 10.60 -12.51
N VAL A 175 6.53 10.09 -12.19
CA VAL A 175 5.26 10.85 -12.19
C VAL A 175 4.58 10.82 -10.84
N THR A 176 4.56 9.65 -10.19
CA THR A 176 3.86 9.42 -8.92
C THR A 176 4.83 8.96 -7.84
N ALA A 177 4.67 9.43 -6.62
CA ALA A 177 5.48 9.03 -5.47
C ALA A 177 4.64 8.77 -4.22
N PHE A 178 5.15 7.90 -3.35
CA PHE A 178 4.59 7.66 -2.03
C PHE A 178 5.29 8.54 -1.00
N VAL A 179 4.51 9.13 -0.10
CA VAL A 179 5.01 9.93 1.03
C VAL A 179 4.45 9.36 2.32
N SER A 180 5.31 8.74 3.12
CA SER A 180 4.92 8.21 4.43
C SER A 180 4.67 9.36 5.39
N ILE A 181 3.44 9.48 5.93
CA ILE A 181 3.05 10.55 6.86
C ILE A 181 2.94 10.07 8.30
N MET A 182 2.82 8.77 8.51
CA MET A 182 2.71 8.15 9.82
C MET A 182 3.11 6.68 9.79
N ARG A 183 3.40 6.13 10.96
CA ARG A 183 3.76 4.72 11.16
C ARG A 183 2.99 4.14 12.34
N GLY A 184 2.72 2.82 12.29
CA GLY A 184 1.98 2.11 13.34
C GLY A 184 0.47 2.31 13.26
N CYS A 185 -0.26 1.63 14.14
CA CYS A 185 -1.72 1.69 14.19
C CYS A 185 -2.23 1.38 15.59
N ASP A 186 -3.07 2.25 16.13
CA ASP A 186 -3.70 2.10 17.43
C ASP A 186 -5.04 1.36 17.39
N ASN A 187 -5.56 1.09 16.19
CA ASN A 187 -6.74 0.27 16.00
C ASN A 187 -6.38 -1.20 16.22
N MET A 188 -6.76 -1.74 17.39
CA MET A 188 -6.50 -3.12 17.79
C MET A 188 -7.51 -4.10 17.18
N CYS A 189 -7.68 -4.05 15.83
CA CYS A 189 -8.55 -5.00 15.12
C CYS A 189 -8.12 -6.44 15.43
N SER A 190 -9.07 -7.30 15.78
CA SER A 190 -8.75 -8.62 16.36
C SER A 190 -7.98 -9.56 15.42
N PHE A 191 -8.10 -9.38 14.12
CA PHE A 191 -7.41 -10.18 13.09
C PHE A 191 -6.07 -9.59 12.64
N CYS A 192 -5.72 -8.37 13.07
CA CYS A 192 -4.63 -7.60 12.47
C CYS A 192 -3.32 -7.74 13.23
N VAL A 193 -2.22 -7.93 12.48
CA VAL A 193 -0.85 -8.02 13.02
C VAL A 193 -0.14 -6.68 13.10
N VAL A 194 -0.65 -5.62 12.48
CA VAL A 194 0.02 -4.32 12.34
C VAL A 194 0.47 -3.73 13.68
N PRO A 195 -0.37 -3.67 14.74
CA PRO A 195 0.07 -3.12 16.03
C PRO A 195 1.26 -3.87 16.64
N PHE A 196 1.42 -5.15 16.28
CA PHE A 196 2.48 -6.03 16.80
C PHE A 196 3.74 -6.04 15.94
N THR A 197 3.68 -5.48 14.73
CA THR A 197 4.81 -5.46 13.79
C THR A 197 5.26 -4.05 13.41
N ARG A 198 4.42 -3.02 13.64
CA ARG A 198 4.73 -1.61 13.37
C ARG A 198 4.52 -0.70 14.59
N GLY A 199 4.06 -1.26 15.72
CA GLY A 199 3.87 -0.53 16.97
C GLY A 199 2.69 0.44 16.96
N ARG A 200 2.75 1.38 17.90
CA ARG A 200 1.76 2.44 18.12
C ARG A 200 1.83 3.49 17.02
N GLU A 201 0.76 4.25 16.83
CA GLU A 201 0.70 5.36 15.86
C GLU A 201 1.72 6.45 16.21
N ARG A 202 2.44 6.89 15.20
CA ARG A 202 3.41 7.98 15.24
C ARG A 202 3.23 8.82 13.99
N SER A 203 2.79 10.05 14.16
CA SER A 203 2.64 11.02 13.08
C SER A 203 3.98 11.71 12.80
N ARG A 204 4.39 11.73 11.54
CA ARG A 204 5.55 12.47 11.07
C ARG A 204 5.24 13.97 11.11
N ASP A 205 6.22 14.82 11.36
CA ASP A 205 6.02 16.26 11.38
C ASP A 205 5.56 16.79 10.01
N PRO A 206 4.63 17.78 9.99
CA PRO A 206 4.05 18.25 8.73
C PRO A 206 5.05 19.01 7.85
N TYR A 207 6.08 19.60 8.42
CA TYR A 207 7.06 20.39 7.68
C TYR A 207 7.95 19.52 6.80
N SER A 208 8.44 18.40 7.32
CA SER A 208 9.20 17.42 6.53
C SER A 208 8.35 16.78 5.43
N ILE A 209 7.05 16.55 5.68
CA ILE A 209 6.12 16.04 4.67
C ILE A 209 5.95 17.06 3.53
N ILE A 210 5.71 18.33 3.86
CA ILE A 210 5.55 19.40 2.87
C ILE A 210 6.83 19.59 2.08
N LYS A 211 7.99 19.58 2.76
CA LYS A 211 9.29 19.66 2.08
C LYS A 211 9.48 18.52 1.10
N GLU A 212 9.20 17.27 1.51
CA GLU A 212 9.29 16.12 0.61
C GLU A 212 8.36 16.25 -0.61
N CYS A 213 7.14 16.75 -0.42
CA CYS A 213 6.20 17.01 -1.52
C CYS A 213 6.73 18.10 -2.47
N GLN A 214 7.36 19.16 -1.94
CA GLN A 214 7.98 20.20 -2.74
C GLN A 214 9.18 19.66 -3.52
N ASP A 215 10.07 18.93 -2.85
CA ASP A 215 11.25 18.30 -3.49
C ASP A 215 10.83 17.34 -4.63
N LEU A 216 9.74 16.59 -4.45
CA LEU A 216 9.17 15.73 -5.49
C LEU A 216 8.67 16.57 -6.68
N LEU A 217 7.93 17.64 -6.43
CA LEU A 217 7.43 18.52 -7.47
C LEU A 217 8.59 19.14 -8.28
N ASP A 218 9.63 19.63 -7.60
CA ASP A 218 10.82 20.24 -8.20
C ASP A 218 11.60 19.22 -9.06
N ASN A 219 11.53 17.93 -8.71
CA ASN A 219 12.06 16.81 -9.49
C ASN A 219 11.10 16.28 -10.57
N GLY A 220 10.01 17.01 -10.85
CA GLY A 220 9.10 16.73 -11.96
C GLY A 220 7.96 15.75 -11.67
N TYR A 221 7.81 15.29 -10.42
CA TYR A 221 6.66 14.48 -10.03
C TYR A 221 5.37 15.29 -10.08
N LYS A 222 4.27 14.64 -10.42
CA LYS A 222 2.94 15.25 -10.60
C LYS A 222 1.89 14.73 -9.65
N GLU A 223 2.18 13.65 -8.94
CA GLU A 223 1.26 13.10 -7.94
C GLU A 223 2.03 12.58 -6.72
N VAL A 224 1.47 12.86 -5.55
CA VAL A 224 1.88 12.25 -4.28
C VAL A 224 0.72 11.45 -3.69
N THR A 225 1.04 10.28 -3.14
CA THR A 225 0.10 9.49 -2.34
C THR A 225 0.58 9.47 -0.89
N LEU A 226 -0.19 10.10 0.01
CA LEU A 226 0.09 10.09 1.44
C LEU A 226 -0.22 8.71 2.00
N LEU A 227 0.77 8.08 2.63
CA LEU A 227 0.69 6.71 3.16
C LEU A 227 0.76 6.65 4.68
N GLY A 228 -0.04 5.76 5.24
CA GLY A 228 -0.01 5.36 6.63
C GLY A 228 -0.76 4.03 6.82
N GLN A 229 -0.84 3.54 8.04
CA GLN A 229 -1.68 2.40 8.40
C GLN A 229 -3.13 2.82 8.68
N ASN A 230 -3.33 4.12 8.98
CA ASN A 230 -4.61 4.79 9.16
C ASN A 230 -4.39 6.30 9.03
N VAL A 231 -4.39 6.83 7.82
CA VAL A 231 -4.01 8.24 7.57
C VAL A 231 -4.96 9.25 8.24
N ASP A 232 -6.24 8.88 8.41
CA ASP A 232 -7.25 9.78 9.00
C ASP A 232 -7.02 10.02 10.49
N SER A 233 -6.26 9.13 11.18
CA SER A 233 -5.88 9.34 12.59
C SER A 233 -4.63 10.20 12.76
N TYR A 234 -4.03 10.68 11.66
CA TYR A 234 -2.86 11.54 11.73
C TYR A 234 -3.12 12.72 12.68
N LYS A 235 -2.26 12.82 13.68
CA LYS A 235 -2.28 13.89 14.68
C LYS A 235 -0.86 14.18 15.13
N TRP A 236 -0.36 15.33 14.77
CA TRP A 236 0.95 15.81 15.19
C TRP A 236 0.81 17.00 16.13
N ALA A 237 1.73 17.12 17.06
CA ALA A 237 1.86 18.29 17.93
C ALA A 237 3.34 18.66 18.02
N SER A 238 3.62 19.99 18.04
CA SER A 238 4.96 20.51 18.31
C SER A 238 5.41 20.11 19.72
N GLU A 239 6.73 20.08 19.96
CA GLU A 239 7.30 19.69 21.27
C GLU A 239 6.80 20.58 22.41
N ASP A 240 6.59 21.87 22.15
CA ASP A 240 6.07 22.85 23.11
C ASP A 240 4.53 22.84 23.20
N GLY A 241 3.85 22.05 22.39
CA GLY A 241 2.38 21.95 22.31
C GLY A 241 1.69 23.19 21.74
N SER A 242 2.44 24.15 21.18
CA SER A 242 1.89 25.40 20.63
C SER A 242 1.13 25.19 19.32
N GLU A 243 1.47 24.15 18.57
CA GLU A 243 0.83 23.80 17.30
C GLU A 243 0.37 22.33 17.31
N THR A 244 -0.83 22.13 16.77
CA THR A 244 -1.35 20.78 16.49
C THR A 244 -1.87 20.73 15.06
N VAL A 245 -1.63 19.60 14.37
CA VAL A 245 -2.05 19.41 12.98
C VAL A 245 -2.76 18.07 12.86
N ASN A 246 -4.03 18.09 12.44
CA ASN A 246 -4.80 16.89 12.11
C ASN A 246 -4.66 16.52 10.64
N PHE A 247 -5.28 15.41 10.21
CA PHE A 247 -5.15 14.95 8.83
C PHE A 247 -5.77 15.92 7.82
N ALA A 248 -6.91 16.54 8.12
CA ALA A 248 -7.55 17.52 7.22
C ALA A 248 -6.64 18.74 6.99
N GLN A 249 -6.02 19.24 8.05
CA GLN A 249 -5.08 20.35 7.98
C GLN A 249 -3.79 19.97 7.24
N LEU A 250 -3.26 18.76 7.45
CA LEU A 250 -2.12 18.27 6.67
C LEU A 250 -2.46 18.16 5.19
N LEU A 251 -3.62 17.57 4.87
CA LEU A 251 -4.10 17.40 3.50
C LEU A 251 -4.24 18.75 2.78
N GLU A 252 -4.77 19.77 3.48
CA GLU A 252 -4.85 21.15 2.98
C GLU A 252 -3.46 21.72 2.70
N ARG A 253 -2.52 21.60 3.65
CA ARG A 253 -1.14 22.10 3.48
C ARG A 253 -0.43 21.44 2.29
N VAL A 254 -0.60 20.14 2.09
CA VAL A 254 -0.03 19.44 0.93
C VAL A 254 -0.69 19.89 -0.38
N ALA A 255 -2.01 20.09 -0.39
CA ALA A 255 -2.72 20.59 -1.57
C ALA A 255 -2.26 22.00 -1.99
N LEU A 256 -1.88 22.82 -1.01
CA LEU A 256 -1.39 24.19 -1.22
C LEU A 256 0.08 24.26 -1.71
N VAL A 257 0.83 23.17 -1.72
CA VAL A 257 2.19 23.11 -2.29
C VAL A 257 2.15 23.57 -3.75
N ASN A 258 1.26 22.99 -4.55
CA ASN A 258 1.01 23.43 -5.92
C ASN A 258 -0.31 22.86 -6.45
N SER A 259 -1.08 23.65 -7.19
CA SER A 259 -2.34 23.20 -7.80
C SER A 259 -2.17 22.10 -8.86
N ASP A 260 -0.98 21.98 -9.47
CA ASP A 260 -0.66 20.94 -10.44
C ASP A 260 -0.13 19.64 -9.79
N LEU A 261 0.17 19.67 -8.49
CA LEU A 261 0.51 18.48 -7.73
C LEU A 261 -0.77 17.78 -7.28
N ARG A 262 -1.06 16.62 -7.87
CA ARG A 262 -2.21 15.80 -7.51
C ARG A 262 -1.96 15.07 -6.19
N VAL A 263 -2.92 15.12 -5.28
CA VAL A 263 -2.80 14.54 -3.94
C VAL A 263 -3.78 13.38 -3.79
N ARG A 264 -3.25 12.22 -3.42
CA ARG A 264 -4.01 11.05 -2.97
C ARG A 264 -3.61 10.68 -1.56
N PHE A 265 -4.43 9.89 -0.93
CA PHE A 265 -4.08 9.22 0.32
C PHE A 265 -4.60 7.78 0.31
N SER A 266 -4.01 6.93 1.13
CA SER A 266 -4.37 5.53 1.19
C SER A 266 -4.39 5.01 2.62
N THR A 267 -5.35 4.14 2.86
CA THR A 267 -5.64 3.44 4.11
C THR A 267 -6.35 4.32 5.13
N SER A 268 -7.64 4.52 4.89
CA SER A 268 -8.57 5.14 5.84
C SER A 268 -9.16 4.09 6.79
N HIS A 269 -9.49 4.52 8.00
CA HIS A 269 -10.34 3.73 8.87
C HIS A 269 -11.71 4.42 8.98
N PRO A 270 -12.83 3.70 8.76
CA PRO A 270 -14.16 4.31 8.71
C PRO A 270 -14.48 5.26 9.87
N LYS A 271 -14.08 4.89 11.08
CA LYS A 271 -14.29 5.69 12.30
C LYS A 271 -13.56 7.05 12.27
N ASP A 272 -12.39 7.11 11.64
CA ASP A 272 -11.48 8.24 11.77
C ASP A 272 -11.61 9.27 10.64
N ILE A 273 -12.21 8.90 9.49
CA ILE A 273 -12.49 9.85 8.41
C ILE A 273 -13.61 10.81 8.83
N THR A 274 -13.27 12.09 8.95
CA THR A 274 -14.16 13.16 9.41
C THR A 274 -14.79 13.94 8.26
N ASP A 275 -15.86 14.70 8.54
CA ASP A 275 -16.44 15.63 7.57
C ASP A 275 -15.45 16.73 7.18
N GLU A 276 -14.54 17.14 8.10
CA GLU A 276 -13.48 18.10 7.81
C GLU A 276 -12.57 17.62 6.67
N VAL A 277 -12.19 16.33 6.68
CA VAL A 277 -11.42 15.72 5.58
C VAL A 277 -12.21 15.77 4.27
N LEU A 278 -13.50 15.42 4.30
CA LEU A 278 -14.36 15.44 3.10
C LEU A 278 -14.53 16.86 2.54
N TYR A 279 -14.75 17.86 3.39
CA TYR A 279 -14.83 19.25 2.96
C TYR A 279 -13.50 19.76 2.42
N THR A 280 -12.36 19.37 2.99
CA THR A 280 -11.04 19.68 2.46
C THR A 280 -10.84 19.07 1.07
N MET A 281 -11.22 17.80 0.88
CA MET A 281 -11.22 17.16 -0.44
C MET A 281 -12.11 17.90 -1.45
N LYS A 282 -13.27 18.39 -1.02
CA LYS A 282 -14.18 19.16 -1.88
C LYS A 282 -13.61 20.50 -2.27
N LYS A 283 -12.93 21.18 -1.34
CA LYS A 283 -12.37 22.54 -1.50
C LYS A 283 -11.24 22.61 -2.50
N TYR A 284 -10.36 21.59 -2.52
CA TYR A 284 -9.16 21.58 -3.35
C TYR A 284 -9.32 20.60 -4.52
N GLU A 285 -9.27 21.14 -5.76
CA GLU A 285 -9.46 20.32 -6.99
C GLU A 285 -8.34 19.30 -7.19
N ASN A 286 -7.11 19.63 -6.77
CA ASN A 286 -5.96 18.73 -6.89
C ASN A 286 -5.94 17.59 -5.87
N ILE A 287 -6.87 17.54 -4.91
CA ILE A 287 -7.10 16.37 -4.07
C ILE A 287 -8.08 15.42 -4.78
N CYS A 288 -7.61 14.21 -5.07
CA CYS A 288 -8.38 13.19 -5.78
C CYS A 288 -9.65 12.80 -5.02
N LYS A 289 -10.77 12.69 -5.75
CA LYS A 289 -12.06 12.26 -5.20
C LYS A 289 -12.14 10.73 -5.17
N TYR A 290 -11.28 10.14 -4.34
CA TYR A 290 -11.16 8.71 -4.14
C TYR A 290 -10.80 8.41 -2.68
N ILE A 291 -11.48 7.44 -2.08
CA ILE A 291 -11.28 7.00 -0.70
C ILE A 291 -11.20 5.48 -0.65
N HIS A 292 -10.12 4.93 -0.08
CA HIS A 292 -10.05 3.52 0.29
C HIS A 292 -10.55 3.37 1.72
N LEU A 293 -11.74 2.78 1.90
CA LEU A 293 -12.48 2.72 3.17
C LEU A 293 -12.85 1.27 3.54
N PRO A 294 -11.92 0.50 4.11
CA PRO A 294 -12.11 -0.91 4.43
C PRO A 294 -13.27 -1.17 5.40
N ALA A 295 -14.36 -1.76 4.94
CA ALA A 295 -15.50 -2.15 5.78
C ALA A 295 -15.22 -3.41 6.60
N GLN A 296 -14.50 -4.38 6.04
CA GLN A 296 -14.12 -5.70 6.56
C GLN A 296 -15.30 -6.68 6.65
N SER A 297 -16.49 -6.28 7.09
CA SER A 297 -17.73 -7.05 7.14
C SER A 297 -18.94 -6.12 7.02
N GLY A 298 -20.05 -6.62 6.56
CA GLY A 298 -21.33 -5.93 6.52
C GLY A 298 -22.24 -6.19 7.72
N ASN A 299 -21.83 -7.02 8.68
CA ASN A 299 -22.64 -7.39 9.84
C ASN A 299 -22.08 -6.82 11.14
N SER A 300 -22.92 -6.18 11.95
CA SER A 300 -22.52 -5.49 13.19
C SER A 300 -21.92 -6.42 14.25
N ARG A 301 -22.40 -7.68 14.39
CA ARG A 301 -21.84 -8.65 15.35
C ARG A 301 -20.43 -9.07 14.91
N ILE A 302 -20.22 -9.33 13.63
CA ILE A 302 -18.92 -9.67 13.08
C ILE A 302 -17.94 -8.50 13.22
N LEU A 303 -18.36 -7.27 12.91
CA LEU A 303 -17.56 -6.06 13.13
C LEU A 303 -17.14 -5.92 14.60
N LYS A 304 -18.04 -6.19 15.55
CA LYS A 304 -17.72 -6.21 16.99
C LYS A 304 -16.69 -7.30 17.34
N LEU A 305 -16.81 -8.50 16.79
CA LEU A 305 -15.81 -9.57 16.99
C LEU A 305 -14.46 -9.22 16.36
N MET A 306 -14.46 -8.51 15.24
CA MET A 306 -13.28 -7.96 14.60
C MET A 306 -12.66 -6.77 15.36
N ASN A 307 -13.27 -6.35 16.47
CA ASN A 307 -12.93 -5.15 17.24
C ASN A 307 -12.92 -3.88 16.37
N ARG A 308 -13.87 -3.78 15.45
CA ARG A 308 -14.16 -2.53 14.73
C ARG A 308 -15.03 -1.67 15.62
N THR A 309 -14.70 -0.39 15.74
CA THR A 309 -15.36 0.55 16.66
C THR A 309 -16.57 1.25 16.04
N TYR A 310 -17.13 0.66 15.02
CA TYR A 310 -18.35 1.08 14.33
C TYR A 310 -19.19 -0.17 13.99
N ASP A 311 -20.47 0.04 13.77
CA ASP A 311 -21.44 -0.95 13.27
C ASP A 311 -21.79 -0.69 11.81
N ARG A 312 -22.66 -1.55 11.25
CA ARG A 312 -23.13 -1.45 9.88
C ARG A 312 -23.80 -0.11 9.59
N GLU A 313 -24.71 0.34 10.47
CA GLU A 313 -25.48 1.56 10.27
C GLU A 313 -24.58 2.80 10.26
N TRP A 314 -23.65 2.86 11.19
CA TRP A 314 -22.65 3.92 11.24
C TRP A 314 -21.83 3.98 9.95
N TYR A 315 -21.41 2.81 9.44
CA TYR A 315 -20.65 2.75 8.18
C TYR A 315 -21.49 3.25 7.00
N MET A 316 -22.76 2.84 6.87
CA MET A 316 -23.67 3.31 5.84
C MET A 316 -23.85 4.84 5.90
N ASN A 317 -24.09 5.39 7.10
CA ASN A 317 -24.16 6.84 7.32
C ASN A 317 -22.89 7.57 6.89
N ARG A 318 -21.70 6.95 7.08
CA ARG A 318 -20.43 7.51 6.62
C ARG A 318 -20.33 7.52 5.08
N ILE A 319 -20.79 6.47 4.42
CA ILE A 319 -20.89 6.41 2.95
C ILE A 319 -21.84 7.50 2.43
N ASP A 320 -22.99 7.68 3.06
CA ASP A 320 -23.95 8.71 2.67
C ASP A 320 -23.35 10.12 2.81
N ALA A 321 -22.61 10.38 3.88
CA ALA A 321 -21.90 11.65 4.05
C ALA A 321 -20.85 11.87 2.93
N ILE A 322 -20.08 10.84 2.58
CA ILE A 322 -19.11 10.91 1.46
C ILE A 322 -19.84 11.24 0.15
N ARG A 323 -20.94 10.54 -0.17
CA ARG A 323 -21.72 10.79 -1.39
C ARG A 323 -22.36 12.17 -1.41
N ASN A 324 -22.90 12.63 -0.28
CA ASN A 324 -23.52 13.95 -0.15
C ASN A 324 -22.52 15.11 -0.29
N ILE A 325 -21.31 14.96 0.26
CA ILE A 325 -20.29 16.02 0.25
C ILE A 325 -19.50 16.01 -1.07
N LEU A 326 -19.02 14.85 -1.51
CA LEU A 326 -18.11 14.70 -2.66
C LEU A 326 -18.82 14.30 -3.96
N GLY A 327 -20.11 13.96 -3.88
CA GLY A 327 -20.91 13.53 -5.02
C GLY A 327 -20.80 12.03 -5.30
N ASP A 328 -21.76 11.53 -6.08
CA ASP A 328 -21.88 10.12 -6.44
C ASP A 328 -20.70 9.57 -7.24
N ASP A 329 -19.97 10.43 -7.94
CA ASP A 329 -18.82 10.05 -8.74
C ASP A 329 -17.53 9.88 -7.90
N CYS A 330 -17.54 10.20 -6.60
CA CYS A 330 -16.41 9.88 -5.72
C CYS A 330 -16.12 8.38 -5.73
N GLY A 331 -14.89 8.00 -6.05
CA GLY A 331 -14.45 6.60 -6.05
C GLY A 331 -14.34 6.08 -4.62
N ILE A 332 -14.92 4.91 -4.33
CA ILE A 332 -14.78 4.25 -3.04
C ILE A 332 -14.33 2.82 -3.27
N SER A 333 -13.24 2.43 -2.60
CA SER A 333 -12.80 1.03 -2.57
C SER A 333 -12.78 0.50 -1.14
N GLN A 334 -12.71 -0.81 -1.01
CA GLN A 334 -12.82 -1.49 0.27
C GLN A 334 -11.92 -2.71 0.38
N ASP A 335 -11.72 -3.19 1.62
CA ASP A 335 -11.29 -4.55 1.94
C ASP A 335 -12.44 -5.27 2.61
N MET A 336 -12.64 -6.55 2.26
CA MET A 336 -13.67 -7.40 2.82
C MET A 336 -13.09 -8.76 3.22
N ILE A 337 -13.41 -9.21 4.44
CA ILE A 337 -13.03 -10.52 4.95
C ILE A 337 -14.28 -11.35 5.11
N THR A 338 -14.36 -12.50 4.45
CA THR A 338 -15.45 -13.46 4.58
C THR A 338 -15.02 -14.71 5.32
N GLY A 339 -15.97 -15.40 5.97
CA GLY A 339 -15.68 -16.59 6.75
C GLY A 339 -14.89 -16.31 8.02
N PHE A 340 -15.08 -15.14 8.64
CA PHE A 340 -14.51 -14.83 9.95
C PHE A 340 -15.14 -15.74 11.01
N CYS A 341 -14.43 -15.99 12.12
CA CYS A 341 -14.84 -16.89 13.19
C CYS A 341 -16.33 -16.73 13.53
N SER A 342 -17.07 -17.81 13.53
CA SER A 342 -18.52 -17.93 13.81
C SER A 342 -19.47 -17.15 12.88
N GLU A 343 -19.00 -16.66 11.73
CA GLU A 343 -19.87 -15.95 10.76
C GLU A 343 -20.95 -16.88 10.22
N THR A 344 -22.23 -16.55 10.41
CA THR A 344 -23.35 -17.31 9.86
C THR A 344 -23.60 -16.99 8.39
N GLU A 345 -24.52 -17.72 7.75
CA GLU A 345 -24.90 -17.44 6.37
C GLU A 345 -25.66 -16.11 6.24
N GLU A 346 -26.54 -15.80 7.19
CA GLU A 346 -27.28 -14.53 7.24
C GLU A 346 -26.32 -13.34 7.37
N GLU A 347 -25.27 -13.49 8.16
CA GLU A 347 -24.26 -12.43 8.35
C GLU A 347 -23.38 -12.24 7.11
N HIS A 348 -23.12 -13.32 6.37
CA HIS A 348 -22.51 -13.22 5.06
C HIS A 348 -23.43 -12.47 4.07
N GLN A 349 -24.74 -12.74 4.08
CA GLN A 349 -25.70 -11.99 3.25
C GLN A 349 -25.80 -10.51 3.64
N ASP A 350 -25.61 -10.17 4.93
CA ASP A 350 -25.48 -8.78 5.35
C ASP A 350 -24.27 -8.10 4.68
N THR A 351 -23.15 -8.81 4.54
CA THR A 351 -21.96 -8.31 3.81
C THR A 351 -22.27 -8.10 2.33
N MET A 352 -22.95 -9.06 1.69
CA MET A 352 -23.40 -8.92 0.30
C MET A 352 -24.30 -7.70 0.11
N SER A 353 -25.29 -7.52 0.98
CA SER A 353 -26.24 -6.40 0.91
C SER A 353 -25.59 -5.04 1.21
N LEU A 354 -24.53 -4.98 2.04
CA LEU A 354 -23.74 -3.77 2.22
C LEU A 354 -22.99 -3.40 0.92
N MET A 355 -22.39 -4.37 0.25
CA MET A 355 -21.71 -4.13 -1.04
C MET A 355 -22.68 -3.61 -2.09
N GLU A 356 -23.90 -4.15 -2.18
CA GLU A 356 -24.97 -3.66 -3.06
C GLU A 356 -25.39 -2.22 -2.74
N TYR A 357 -25.46 -1.87 -1.46
CA TYR A 357 -25.80 -0.52 -1.03
C TYR A 357 -24.72 0.50 -1.43
N VAL A 358 -23.46 0.19 -1.11
CA VAL A 358 -22.32 1.12 -1.33
C VAL A 358 -21.94 1.23 -2.80
N LYS A 359 -22.01 0.12 -3.55
CA LYS A 359 -21.55 0.01 -4.93
C LYS A 359 -20.09 0.44 -5.06
N TYR A 360 -19.20 -0.31 -4.44
CA TYR A 360 -17.77 -0.03 -4.48
C TYR A 360 -17.21 -0.04 -5.89
N ASP A 361 -16.30 0.87 -6.16
CA ASP A 361 -15.61 0.97 -7.45
C ASP A 361 -14.69 -0.22 -7.71
N TYR A 362 -14.03 -0.70 -6.67
CA TYR A 362 -13.29 -1.96 -6.60
C TYR A 362 -13.03 -2.35 -5.14
N GLY A 363 -12.53 -3.55 -4.91
CA GLY A 363 -12.22 -4.02 -3.56
C GLY A 363 -11.25 -5.17 -3.57
N TYR A 364 -10.66 -5.39 -2.41
CA TYR A 364 -9.83 -6.56 -2.14
C TYR A 364 -10.60 -7.48 -1.20
N MET A 365 -10.84 -8.71 -1.63
CA MET A 365 -11.63 -9.69 -0.91
C MET A 365 -10.76 -10.84 -0.45
N PHE A 366 -10.94 -11.25 0.80
CA PHE A 366 -10.12 -12.27 1.44
C PHE A 366 -11.00 -13.29 2.19
N ALA A 367 -10.65 -14.56 2.09
CA ALA A 367 -11.11 -15.52 3.08
C ALA A 367 -10.31 -15.32 4.38
N TYR A 368 -10.98 -15.37 5.52
CA TYR A 368 -10.29 -15.28 6.80
C TYR A 368 -9.23 -16.39 6.93
N SER A 369 -8.07 -15.98 7.34
CA SER A 369 -6.95 -16.84 7.67
C SER A 369 -6.35 -16.40 9.01
N GLU A 370 -6.32 -17.30 9.96
CA GLU A 370 -5.79 -17.01 11.28
C GLU A 370 -4.34 -16.53 11.23
N ARG A 371 -4.01 -15.50 11.99
CA ARG A 371 -2.66 -14.96 12.12
C ARG A 371 -2.15 -15.18 13.53
N PRO A 372 -1.07 -15.98 13.69
CA PRO A 372 -0.47 -16.20 15.00
C PRO A 372 -0.16 -14.90 15.74
N GLY A 373 -0.49 -14.86 17.02
CA GLY A 373 -0.24 -13.72 17.89
C GLY A 373 -1.34 -12.66 17.93
N THR A 374 -2.30 -12.66 17.00
CA THR A 374 -3.44 -11.73 17.00
C THR A 374 -4.45 -12.05 18.11
N PRO A 375 -5.26 -11.05 18.54
CA PRO A 375 -6.35 -11.30 19.49
C PRO A 375 -7.36 -12.35 19.02
N ALA A 376 -7.69 -12.40 17.71
CA ALA A 376 -8.59 -13.40 17.14
C ALA A 376 -8.01 -14.81 17.30
N ALA A 377 -6.76 -15.03 16.89
CA ALA A 377 -6.08 -16.32 17.04
C ALA A 377 -5.98 -16.81 18.49
N LYS A 378 -5.96 -15.90 19.46
CA LYS A 378 -5.86 -16.25 20.90
C LYS A 378 -7.22 -16.52 21.56
N LYS A 379 -8.31 -15.92 21.06
CA LYS A 379 -9.59 -15.86 21.76
C LYS A 379 -10.78 -16.45 20.99
N LEU A 380 -10.64 -16.60 19.70
CA LEU A 380 -11.72 -17.10 18.82
C LEU A 380 -11.30 -18.43 18.22
N VAL A 381 -12.27 -19.22 17.84
CA VAL A 381 -12.07 -20.49 17.12
C VAL A 381 -12.40 -20.24 15.65
N ASP A 382 -11.49 -20.62 14.76
CA ASP A 382 -11.74 -20.62 13.33
C ASP A 382 -12.57 -21.85 12.96
N ASP A 383 -13.89 -21.73 13.11
CA ASP A 383 -14.89 -22.80 12.98
C ASP A 383 -15.57 -22.87 11.60
N ILE A 384 -15.18 -21.98 10.68
CA ILE A 384 -15.72 -21.98 9.32
C ILE A 384 -14.87 -22.84 8.41
N SER A 385 -15.50 -23.85 7.77
CA SER A 385 -14.74 -24.76 6.89
C SER A 385 -14.14 -24.04 5.68
N ALA A 386 -13.05 -24.60 5.14
CA ALA A 386 -12.38 -24.04 3.98
C ALA A 386 -13.31 -23.93 2.75
N GLU A 387 -14.19 -24.91 2.57
CA GLU A 387 -15.17 -24.96 1.47
C GLU A 387 -16.16 -23.80 1.57
N VAL A 388 -16.68 -23.52 2.79
CA VAL A 388 -17.60 -22.41 3.03
C VAL A 388 -16.89 -21.08 2.79
N LYS A 389 -15.67 -20.91 3.29
CA LYS A 389 -14.85 -19.72 3.06
C LYS A 389 -14.63 -19.48 1.56
N GLN A 390 -14.27 -20.50 0.80
CA GLN A 390 -14.04 -20.39 -0.64
C GLN A 390 -15.33 -20.05 -1.41
N ARG A 391 -16.45 -20.65 -1.06
CA ARG A 391 -17.76 -20.32 -1.66
C ARG A 391 -18.12 -18.86 -1.40
N ARG A 392 -18.09 -18.41 -0.13
CA ARG A 392 -18.40 -17.03 0.24
C ARG A 392 -17.44 -16.04 -0.43
N LEU A 393 -16.17 -16.38 -0.54
CA LEU A 393 -15.19 -15.56 -1.24
C LEU A 393 -15.53 -15.42 -2.72
N ALA A 394 -15.91 -16.50 -3.39
CA ALA A 394 -16.34 -16.46 -4.79
C ALA A 394 -17.58 -15.55 -4.96
N GLU A 395 -18.56 -15.67 -4.08
CA GLU A 395 -19.80 -14.85 -4.12
C GLU A 395 -19.51 -13.35 -4.01
N ILE A 396 -18.66 -12.92 -3.05
CA ILE A 396 -18.32 -11.49 -2.92
C ILE A 396 -17.43 -10.99 -4.07
N ILE A 397 -16.59 -11.84 -4.66
CA ILE A 397 -15.79 -11.51 -5.85
C ILE A 397 -16.72 -11.28 -7.05
N ASP A 398 -17.64 -12.20 -7.32
CA ASP A 398 -18.57 -12.09 -8.44
C ASP A 398 -19.46 -10.83 -8.29
N LEU A 399 -19.92 -10.56 -7.09
CA LEU A 399 -20.66 -9.33 -6.79
C LEU A 399 -19.79 -8.09 -7.06
N GLN A 400 -18.57 -8.06 -6.57
CA GLN A 400 -17.68 -6.90 -6.77
C GLN A 400 -17.39 -6.66 -8.26
N LEU A 401 -17.15 -7.70 -9.04
CA LEU A 401 -16.94 -7.58 -10.49
C LEU A 401 -18.14 -6.92 -11.18
N ARG A 402 -19.35 -7.33 -10.84
CA ARG A 402 -20.60 -6.73 -11.35
C ARG A 402 -20.71 -5.25 -10.94
N LEU A 403 -20.49 -4.93 -9.66
CA LEU A 403 -20.54 -3.57 -9.16
C LEU A 403 -19.45 -2.68 -9.80
N SER A 404 -18.24 -3.19 -9.97
CA SER A 404 -17.15 -2.49 -10.65
C SER A 404 -17.50 -2.17 -12.10
N GLN A 405 -18.13 -3.11 -12.82
CA GLN A 405 -18.62 -2.87 -14.19
C GLN A 405 -19.73 -1.81 -14.22
N GLU A 406 -20.68 -1.87 -13.29
CA GLU A 406 -21.74 -0.85 -13.15
C GLU A 406 -21.15 0.55 -12.91
N ARG A 407 -20.21 0.67 -11.97
CA ARG A 407 -19.52 1.92 -11.66
C ARG A 407 -18.69 2.43 -12.85
N ASN A 408 -17.99 1.57 -13.56
CA ASN A 408 -17.19 1.94 -14.72
C ASN A 408 -18.07 2.39 -15.90
N ASN A 409 -19.21 1.76 -16.11
CA ASN A 409 -20.17 2.17 -17.14
C ASN A 409 -20.64 3.63 -16.97
N ARG A 410 -20.70 4.15 -15.73
CA ARG A 410 -21.09 5.55 -15.46
C ARG A 410 -20.11 6.58 -16.02
N HIS A 411 -18.88 6.18 -16.35
CA HIS A 411 -17.86 7.05 -16.96
C HIS A 411 -17.96 7.09 -18.48
N VAL A 412 -18.63 6.14 -19.13
CA VAL A 412 -18.77 6.10 -20.59
C VAL A 412 -19.55 7.33 -21.07
N GLY A 413 -19.02 8.01 -22.09
CA GLY A 413 -19.53 9.27 -22.60
C GLY A 413 -19.06 10.51 -21.83
N LYS A 414 -18.41 10.37 -20.68
CA LYS A 414 -17.87 11.51 -19.90
C LYS A 414 -16.43 11.79 -20.25
N VAL A 415 -16.04 13.06 -20.13
CA VAL A 415 -14.65 13.50 -20.22
C VAL A 415 -13.99 13.32 -18.85
N GLN A 416 -12.79 12.75 -18.84
CA GLN A 416 -11.97 12.52 -17.64
C GLN A 416 -10.61 13.21 -17.79
N LYS A 417 -10.15 13.92 -16.72
CA LYS A 417 -8.79 14.42 -16.60
C LYS A 417 -7.88 13.28 -16.14
N VAL A 418 -6.93 12.89 -16.98
CA VAL A 418 -6.05 11.75 -16.76
C VAL A 418 -4.61 12.22 -16.62
N LEU A 419 -3.91 11.81 -15.57
CA LEU A 419 -2.46 11.97 -15.45
C LEU A 419 -1.79 10.76 -16.11
N VAL A 420 -0.94 11.01 -17.10
CA VAL A 420 -0.23 9.97 -17.84
C VAL A 420 0.89 9.38 -17.02
N GLU A 421 0.83 8.08 -16.73
CA GLU A 421 1.83 7.36 -15.95
C GLU A 421 2.86 6.61 -16.83
N GLY A 422 2.52 6.33 -18.08
CA GLY A 422 3.40 5.65 -19.01
C GLY A 422 2.68 4.99 -20.19
N PHE A 423 3.39 4.06 -20.82
CA PHE A 423 2.79 3.24 -21.88
C PHE A 423 1.82 2.21 -21.30
N SER A 424 0.82 1.85 -22.09
CA SER A 424 -0.03 0.71 -21.79
C SER A 424 0.79 -0.58 -21.76
N LYS A 425 0.50 -1.47 -20.81
CA LYS A 425 1.21 -2.76 -20.68
C LYS A 425 1.15 -3.64 -21.94
N ARG A 426 0.16 -3.43 -22.83
CA ARG A 426 -0.09 -4.28 -24.00
C ARG A 426 0.40 -3.69 -25.32
N SER A 427 0.68 -2.39 -25.38
CA SER A 427 1.12 -1.72 -26.61
C SER A 427 1.74 -0.35 -26.30
N GLU A 428 2.80 0.00 -27.00
CA GLU A 428 3.42 1.32 -26.97
C GLU A 428 2.68 2.38 -27.79
N ASP A 429 1.65 1.97 -28.56
CA ASP A 429 0.77 2.88 -29.29
C ASP A 429 -0.27 3.54 -28.39
N PHE A 430 -0.41 3.04 -27.15
CA PHE A 430 -1.35 3.53 -26.17
C PHE A 430 -0.63 3.98 -24.90
N LEU A 431 -1.13 5.05 -24.30
CA LEU A 431 -0.78 5.50 -22.97
C LEU A 431 -1.79 4.99 -21.95
N GLN A 432 -1.31 4.87 -20.72
CA GLN A 432 -2.16 4.66 -19.56
C GLN A 432 -1.90 5.74 -18.51
N GLY A 433 -2.92 6.04 -17.74
CA GLY A 433 -2.83 6.92 -16.59
C GLY A 433 -4.04 6.72 -15.68
N ARG A 434 -4.13 7.53 -14.65
CA ARG A 434 -5.25 7.48 -13.70
C ARG A 434 -6.05 8.76 -13.70
N ASN A 435 -7.38 8.59 -13.58
CA ASN A 435 -8.28 9.72 -13.34
C ASN A 435 -8.36 10.02 -11.83
N ASP A 436 -9.20 10.98 -11.45
CA ASP A 436 -9.45 11.39 -10.05
C ASP A 436 -9.93 10.24 -9.16
N GLN A 437 -10.80 9.38 -9.66
CA GLN A 437 -11.37 8.24 -8.96
C GLN A 437 -10.44 7.01 -8.90
N ASN A 438 -9.15 7.21 -9.20
CA ASN A 438 -8.12 6.16 -9.20
C ASN A 438 -8.33 5.05 -10.25
N LYS A 439 -9.12 5.32 -11.30
CA LYS A 439 -9.37 4.35 -12.36
C LYS A 439 -8.30 4.46 -13.44
N VAL A 440 -7.82 3.31 -13.89
CA VAL A 440 -6.89 3.23 -15.03
C VAL A 440 -7.63 3.59 -16.32
N VAL A 441 -7.10 4.55 -17.05
CA VAL A 441 -7.61 4.99 -18.36
C VAL A 441 -6.57 4.73 -19.42
N ILE A 442 -6.96 4.04 -20.50
CA ILE A 442 -6.11 3.70 -21.64
C ILE A 442 -6.62 4.48 -22.86
N PHE A 443 -5.72 5.16 -23.57
CA PHE A 443 -6.06 5.98 -24.73
C PHE A 443 -4.88 6.04 -25.73
N PRO A 444 -5.09 6.37 -27.02
CA PRO A 444 -4.03 6.49 -28.01
C PRO A 444 -2.95 7.48 -27.58
N LYS A 445 -1.69 7.15 -27.86
CA LYS A 445 -0.53 7.93 -27.42
C LYS A 445 -0.51 9.36 -27.98
N GLU A 446 -0.86 9.54 -29.25
CA GLU A 446 -0.72 10.81 -29.95
C GLU A 446 0.62 11.51 -29.64
N ASN A 447 0.60 12.80 -29.24
CA ASN A 447 1.81 13.58 -28.90
C ASN A 447 2.06 13.70 -27.38
N TYR A 448 1.32 12.96 -26.56
CA TYR A 448 1.42 13.05 -25.10
C TYR A 448 2.53 12.18 -24.53
N LYS A 449 3.03 12.55 -23.36
CA LYS A 449 4.11 11.88 -22.64
C LYS A 449 3.79 11.72 -21.16
N LYS A 450 4.60 10.96 -20.48
CA LYS A 450 4.54 10.82 -19.02
C LYS A 450 4.50 12.19 -18.32
N GLY A 451 3.64 12.32 -17.32
CA GLY A 451 3.45 13.53 -16.52
C GLY A 451 2.48 14.55 -17.11
N ASP A 452 2.02 14.34 -18.34
CA ASP A 452 1.02 15.21 -18.94
C ASP A 452 -0.37 14.95 -18.34
N TYR A 453 -1.16 16.01 -18.18
CA TYR A 453 -2.60 15.91 -17.92
C TYR A 453 -3.36 15.94 -19.23
N VAL A 454 -4.18 14.94 -19.48
CA VAL A 454 -4.90 14.77 -20.75
C VAL A 454 -6.39 14.65 -20.49
N MET A 455 -7.20 15.36 -21.27
CA MET A 455 -8.66 15.24 -21.25
C MET A 455 -9.07 14.10 -22.20
N VAL A 456 -9.70 13.06 -21.64
CA VAL A 456 -10.05 11.84 -22.38
C VAL A 456 -11.56 11.60 -22.31
N THR A 457 -12.23 11.52 -23.45
CA THR A 457 -13.63 11.06 -23.53
C THR A 457 -13.65 9.55 -23.44
N ILE A 458 -14.30 9.00 -22.42
CA ILE A 458 -14.41 7.56 -22.23
C ILE A 458 -15.39 6.96 -23.24
N THR A 459 -14.95 6.01 -24.03
CA THR A 459 -15.74 5.37 -25.09
C THR A 459 -16.22 3.97 -24.71
N SER A 460 -15.48 3.29 -23.83
CA SER A 460 -15.83 1.94 -23.35
C SER A 460 -15.14 1.64 -22.02
N CYS A 461 -15.56 0.58 -21.36
CA CYS A 461 -14.90 0.12 -20.13
C CYS A 461 -14.94 -1.41 -20.01
N SER A 462 -14.10 -1.91 -19.11
CA SER A 462 -14.15 -3.25 -18.53
C SER A 462 -14.37 -3.14 -17.02
N THR A 463 -14.36 -4.24 -16.32
CA THR A 463 -14.41 -4.25 -14.84
C THR A 463 -13.20 -3.52 -14.20
N ALA A 464 -12.05 -3.53 -14.86
CA ALA A 464 -10.79 -2.99 -14.31
C ALA A 464 -10.33 -1.67 -14.97
N THR A 465 -10.69 -1.37 -16.21
CA THR A 465 -10.14 -0.26 -16.98
C THR A 465 -11.17 0.50 -17.78
N LEU A 466 -10.92 1.79 -17.97
CA LEU A 466 -11.62 2.66 -18.89
C LEU A 466 -10.80 2.81 -20.17
N LYS A 467 -11.45 2.92 -21.32
CA LYS A 467 -10.82 3.22 -22.60
C LYS A 467 -11.45 4.47 -23.20
N GLY A 468 -10.65 5.30 -23.84
CA GLY A 468 -11.17 6.53 -24.40
C GLY A 468 -10.31 7.07 -25.54
N ILE A 469 -10.73 8.23 -26.01
CA ILE A 469 -10.05 9.04 -27.03
C ILE A 469 -9.76 10.42 -26.48
N VAL A 470 -8.66 11.01 -26.90
CA VAL A 470 -8.27 12.35 -26.47
C VAL A 470 -9.28 13.38 -27.00
N VAL A 471 -9.67 14.31 -26.16
CA VAL A 471 -10.49 15.47 -26.55
C VAL A 471 -9.62 16.38 -27.39
N LYS A 472 -9.94 16.55 -28.67
CA LYS A 472 -9.28 17.54 -29.53
C LYS A 472 -9.70 18.93 -29.11
N SER A 473 -8.72 19.77 -28.76
CA SER A 473 -8.89 21.21 -28.49
C SER A 473 -9.27 21.97 -29.75
#